data_2ca25ae5d76762afda544a2c7b270bac
#
_entry.id   2ca25ae5d76762afda544a2c7b270bac
#
_cell.length_a   1.000
_cell.length_b   1.000
_cell.length_c   1.000
_cell.angle_alpha   90.00
_cell.angle_beta   90.00
_cell.angle_gamma   90.00
#
_symmetry.space_group_name_H-M   'P 1'
#
loop_
_entity.id
_entity.type
_entity.pdbx_description
1 polymer ?
#
loop_
_entity_poly.entity_id
_entity_poly.type
_entity_poly.pdbx_seq_one_letter_code
_entity_poly.pdbx_strand_id
1 'polypeptide(L)' 'MHHKFKVGQLVDYNPGRVGMPASSWQYKIVRLLPAEGSDLLYRIKSLGETFERVARERELAAR' A
#
# COMPACT_ATOMS: atom_id res chain seq x y z
N MET A 1 14.55 -3.60 10.34
CA MET A 1 13.41 -3.95 9.50
C MET A 1 13.49 -3.23 8.18
N HIS A 2 13.24 -3.94 7.09
CA HIS A 2 13.32 -3.37 5.76
C HIS A 2 11.96 -3.39 5.09
N HIS A 3 11.62 -2.31 4.42
CA HIS A 3 10.39 -2.26 3.64
C HIS A 3 10.47 -3.29 2.52
N LYS A 4 9.38 -4.05 2.35
CA LYS A 4 9.29 -5.09 1.33
C LYS A 4 9.10 -4.50 -0.07
N PHE A 5 8.43 -3.36 -0.16
CA PHE A 5 8.12 -2.73 -1.43
C PHE A 5 8.98 -1.50 -1.65
N LYS A 6 9.12 -1.10 -2.91
CA LYS A 6 9.97 0.04 -3.29
C LYS A 6 9.13 1.17 -3.85
N VAL A 7 9.66 2.38 -3.76
CA VAL A 7 9.03 3.55 -4.38
C VAL A 7 8.90 3.29 -5.89
N GLY A 8 7.72 3.56 -6.42
CA GLY A 8 7.41 3.33 -7.83
C GLY A 8 6.81 1.97 -8.12
N GLN A 9 6.82 1.05 -7.15
CA GLN A 9 6.27 -0.28 -7.35
C GLN A 9 4.75 -0.24 -7.34
N LEU A 10 4.13 -1.05 -8.21
CA LEU A 10 2.69 -1.23 -8.22
C LEU A 10 2.31 -2.35 -7.28
N VAL A 11 1.27 -2.11 -6.50
CA VAL A 11 0.80 -3.08 -5.50
C VAL A 11 -0.72 -3.11 -5.51
N ASP A 12 -1.27 -4.19 -4.97
CA ASP A 12 -2.69 -4.27 -4.67
C ASP A 12 -2.90 -3.87 -3.22
N TYR A 13 -3.85 -2.99 -3.00
CA TYR A 13 -4.18 -2.53 -1.67
C TYR A 13 -5.44 -3.24 -1.18
N ASN A 14 -5.30 -3.93 -0.05
CA ASN A 14 -6.41 -4.62 0.59
C ASN A 14 -6.46 -4.16 2.05
N PRO A 15 -7.39 -3.28 2.41
CA PRO A 15 -7.45 -2.74 3.77
C PRO A 15 -7.97 -3.74 4.81
N GLY A 16 -7.88 -5.04 4.56
CA GLY A 16 -8.23 -6.06 5.52
C GLY A 16 -9.71 -6.35 5.62
N ARG A 17 -10.51 -5.87 4.70
CA ARG A 17 -11.94 -6.13 4.74
C ARG A 17 -12.28 -7.42 4.01
N VAL A 18 -12.95 -8.29 4.72
CA VAL A 18 -13.43 -9.54 4.15
C VAL A 18 -14.55 -9.23 3.15
N GLY A 19 -14.49 -9.85 1.99
CA GLY A 19 -15.54 -9.71 0.98
C GLY A 19 -15.35 -8.57 0.01
N MET A 20 -14.32 -7.74 0.16
CA MET A 20 -14.03 -6.68 -0.81
C MET A 20 -13.35 -7.28 -2.03
N PRO A 21 -13.80 -6.92 -3.25
CA PRO A 21 -13.10 -7.39 -4.44
C PRO A 21 -11.71 -6.76 -4.51
N ALA A 22 -10.69 -7.61 -4.56
CA ALA A 22 -9.31 -7.14 -4.58
C ALA A 22 -8.91 -6.58 -5.93
N SER A 23 -9.65 -6.85 -6.96
CA SER A 23 -9.24 -6.59 -8.34
C SER A 23 -9.19 -5.13 -8.73
N SER A 24 -9.81 -4.25 -7.96
CA SER A 24 -9.94 -2.84 -8.35
C SER A 24 -9.02 -1.89 -7.60
N TRP A 25 -8.14 -2.41 -6.76
CA TRP A 25 -7.38 -1.57 -5.82
C TRP A 25 -5.91 -1.53 -6.17
N GLN A 26 -5.59 -1.08 -7.39
CA GLN A 26 -4.22 -0.93 -7.83
C GLN A 26 -3.65 0.41 -7.38
N TYR A 27 -2.53 0.36 -6.67
CA TYR A 27 -1.87 1.54 -6.15
C TYR A 27 -0.40 1.52 -6.49
N LYS A 28 0.21 2.69 -6.43
CA LYS A 28 1.64 2.87 -6.62
C LYS A 28 2.25 3.34 -5.31
N ILE A 29 3.39 2.76 -4.94
CA ILE A 29 4.14 3.22 -3.77
C ILE A 29 4.79 4.55 -4.12
N VAL A 30 4.45 5.60 -3.39
CA VAL A 30 5.03 6.92 -3.65
C VAL A 30 6.06 7.31 -2.61
N ARG A 31 6.00 6.70 -1.41
CA ARG A 31 6.96 7.00 -0.37
C ARG A 31 7.02 5.86 0.64
N LEU A 32 8.21 5.61 1.17
CA LEU A 32 8.38 4.72 2.31
C LEU A 32 8.30 5.57 3.57
N LEU A 33 7.49 5.14 4.53
CA LEU A 33 7.28 5.87 5.78
C LEU A 33 7.95 5.12 6.93
N PRO A 34 8.27 5.83 8.02
CA PRO A 34 8.83 5.18 9.21
C PRO A 34 7.88 4.12 9.76
N ALA A 35 8.45 3.06 10.32
CA ALA A 35 7.66 2.01 10.94
C ALA A 35 6.94 2.56 12.18
N GLU A 36 5.75 2.04 12.42
CA GLU A 36 4.99 2.34 13.61
C GLU A 36 4.69 1.03 14.31
N GLY A 37 5.30 0.83 15.48
CA GLY A 37 5.22 -0.46 16.14
C GLY A 37 5.86 -1.53 15.28
N SER A 38 5.13 -2.60 15.00
CA SER A 38 5.60 -3.69 14.15
C SER A 38 5.17 -3.50 12.69
N ASP A 39 4.51 -2.42 12.35
CA ASP A 39 4.02 -2.17 11.00
C ASP A 39 4.95 -1.25 10.23
N LEU A 40 5.36 -1.70 9.05
CA LEU A 40 6.04 -0.85 8.08
C LEU A 40 4.97 -0.12 7.28
N LEU A 41 5.14 1.18 7.14
CA LEU A 41 4.13 2.03 6.53
C LEU A 41 4.59 2.53 5.16
N TYR A 42 3.61 2.77 4.31
CA TYR A 42 3.83 3.26 2.96
C TYR A 42 2.83 4.35 2.64
N ARG A 43 3.27 5.32 1.86
CA ARG A 43 2.35 6.26 1.22
C ARG A 43 2.09 5.76 -0.18
N ILE A 44 0.81 5.58 -0.51
CA ILE A 44 0.41 5.00 -1.79
C ILE A 44 -0.58 5.92 -2.48
N LYS A 45 -0.68 5.80 -3.78
CA LYS A 45 -1.60 6.60 -4.58
C LYS A 45 -2.18 5.77 -5.70
N SER A 46 -3.49 5.87 -5.89
CA SER A 46 -4.18 5.26 -7.02
C SER A 46 -4.16 6.23 -8.21
N LEU A 47 -4.15 5.68 -9.41
CA LEU A 47 -4.24 6.48 -10.61
C LEU A 47 -5.56 7.24 -10.72
N GLY A 48 -6.59 6.71 -10.07
CA GLY A 48 -7.91 7.35 -10.10
C GLY A 48 -8.18 8.31 -8.95
N GLU A 49 -7.20 8.48 -8.06
CA GLU A 49 -7.38 9.36 -6.91
C GLU A 49 -6.44 10.56 -7.00
N THR A 50 -6.89 11.68 -6.45
CA THR A 50 -6.06 12.90 -6.42
C THR A 50 -5.31 13.06 -5.11
N PHE A 51 -5.47 12.11 -4.19
CA PHE A 51 -4.85 12.17 -2.87
C PHE A 51 -4.10 10.88 -2.59
N GLU A 52 -3.18 10.94 -1.63
CA GLU A 52 -2.39 9.79 -1.21
C GLU A 52 -2.99 9.16 0.03
N ARG A 53 -2.73 7.87 0.21
CA ARG A 53 -3.18 7.14 1.39
C ARG A 53 -1.98 6.55 2.10
N VAL A 54 -2.11 6.35 3.42
CA VAL A 54 -1.12 5.62 4.21
C VAL A 54 -1.62 4.19 4.39
N ALA A 55 -0.78 3.22 4.10
CA ALA A 55 -1.13 1.81 4.22
C ALA A 55 -0.04 1.05 4.95
N ARG A 56 -0.45 -0.01 5.65
CA ARG A 56 0.48 -0.92 6.30
C ARG A 56 0.94 -1.97 5.29
N GLU A 57 2.18 -2.45 5.47
CA GLU A 57 2.74 -3.46 4.56
C GLU A 57 1.85 -4.68 4.43
N ARG A 58 1.24 -5.12 5.53
CA ARG A 58 0.37 -6.28 5.51
C ARG A 58 -0.92 -6.08 4.72
N GLU A 59 -1.24 -4.83 4.40
CA GLU A 59 -2.42 -4.51 3.59
C GLU A 59 -2.09 -4.45 2.09
N LEU A 60 -0.81 -4.64 1.75
CA LEU A 60 -0.34 -4.53 0.38
C LEU A 60 0.15 -5.87 -0.12
N ALA A 61 -0.02 -6.11 -1.40
CA ALA A 61 0.50 -7.30 -2.06
C ALA A 61 1.16 -6.90 -3.37
N ALA A 62 2.27 -7.56 -3.70
CA ALA A 62 2.97 -7.32 -4.95
C ALA A 62 2.10 -7.77 -6.12
N ARG A 63 2.19 -7.02 -7.22
CA ARG A 63 1.50 -7.39 -8.45
C ARG A 63 2.43 -8.12 -9.40
#